data_9725534b1164c75f5475f01ea9c8e4e2
#
_entry.id   9725534b1164c75f5475f01ea9c8e4e2
#
_cell.length_a   1.000
_cell.length_b   1.000
_cell.length_c   1.000
_cell.angle_alpha   90.00
_cell.angle_beta   90.00
_cell.angle_gamma   90.00
#
_symmetry.space_group_name_H-M   'P 1'
#
loop_
_entity.id
_entity.type
_entity.pdbx_description
1 polymer ?
#
loop_
_entity_poly.entity_id
_entity_poly.type
_entity_poly.pdbx_seq_one_letter_code
_entity_poly.pdbx_strand_id
1 'polypeptide(L)'
;IIFMAVGMLFGIGGTSMISRMLGEGKRDMAKHISAFCFWTGASIGVIAMIIMTIFSVPVCRLIGASDATIGYASQYLSIVAIGIPFLIVSNSFSNIIRSEGHATVAMTGMIIGNMINIVLDPVMIIGFKWYVAGAAVATVLGNIFSTVFYIIHLTSKRSILSIKPKDYSAKKIITLGVLSIGIPASLNSILMSFSN
;
A
#
# COMPACT_ATOMS: atom_id res chain seq x y z
N ILE A 1 1.30 -10.94 1.13
CA ILE A 1 0.31 -11.21 0.07
C ILE A 1 -1.02 -10.51 0.37
N ILE A 2 -1.70 -10.77 1.50
CA ILE A 2 -3.03 -10.22 1.81
C ILE A 2 -3.05 -8.69 1.76
N PHE A 3 -2.09 -8.01 2.38
CA PHE A 3 -2.03 -6.54 2.39
C PHE A 3 -1.69 -5.95 1.01
N MET A 4 -0.89 -6.66 0.22
CA MET A 4 -0.68 -6.29 -1.19
C MET A 4 -1.98 -6.40 -2.00
N ALA A 5 -2.77 -7.46 -1.76
CA ALA A 5 -4.06 -7.62 -2.42
C ALA A 5 -5.04 -6.49 -2.07
N VAL A 6 -5.05 -6.02 -0.80
CA VAL A 6 -5.83 -4.83 -0.40
C VAL A 6 -5.33 -3.58 -1.14
N GLY A 7 -4.03 -3.39 -1.26
CA GLY A 7 -3.46 -2.30 -2.07
C GLY A 7 -3.86 -2.38 -3.54
N MET A 8 -3.87 -3.58 -4.12
CA MET A 8 -4.34 -3.81 -5.49
C MET A 8 -5.83 -3.56 -5.66
N LEU A 9 -6.66 -3.92 -4.66
CA LEU A 9 -8.10 -3.67 -4.68
C LEU A 9 -8.37 -2.17 -4.90
N PHE A 10 -7.79 -1.31 -4.08
CA PHE A 10 -7.94 0.13 -4.23
C PHE A 10 -7.17 0.68 -5.43
N GLY A 11 -6.03 0.11 -5.76
CA GLY A 11 -5.22 0.50 -6.91
C GLY A 11 -5.95 0.26 -8.22
N ILE A 12 -6.37 -0.97 -8.51
CA ILE A 12 -7.00 -1.34 -9.78
C ILE A 12 -8.43 -0.80 -9.83
N GLY A 13 -9.21 -0.95 -8.75
CA GLY A 13 -10.57 -0.42 -8.67
C GLY A 13 -10.61 1.10 -8.82
N GLY A 14 -9.71 1.81 -8.11
CA GLY A 14 -9.56 3.26 -8.20
C GLY A 14 -9.12 3.71 -9.59
N THR A 15 -8.08 3.08 -10.16
CA THR A 15 -7.58 3.38 -11.50
C THR A 15 -8.66 3.28 -12.56
N SER A 16 -9.42 2.18 -12.56
CA SER A 16 -10.48 1.96 -13.56
C SER A 16 -11.56 3.04 -13.48
N MET A 17 -12.03 3.36 -12.27
CA MET A 17 -13.02 4.41 -12.10
C MET A 17 -12.49 5.81 -12.41
N ILE A 18 -11.27 6.13 -11.97
CA ILE A 18 -10.65 7.44 -12.23
C ILE A 18 -10.44 7.65 -13.73
N SER A 19 -9.89 6.65 -14.44
CA SER A 19 -9.69 6.72 -15.89
C SER A 19 -11.01 7.00 -16.64
N ARG A 20 -12.09 6.33 -16.22
CA ARG A 20 -13.41 6.56 -16.78
C ARG A 20 -13.92 7.98 -16.51
N MET A 21 -13.82 8.45 -15.27
CA MET A 21 -14.26 9.80 -14.89
C MET A 21 -13.45 10.88 -15.61
N LEU A 22 -12.15 10.69 -15.78
CA LEU A 22 -11.30 11.61 -16.54
C LEU A 22 -11.67 11.60 -18.03
N GLY A 23 -11.98 10.43 -18.62
CA GLY A 23 -12.47 10.33 -19.99
C GLY A 23 -13.81 11.01 -20.22
N GLU A 24 -14.69 11.02 -19.20
CA GLU A 24 -15.98 11.75 -19.21
C GLU A 24 -15.82 13.26 -18.85
N GLY A 25 -14.61 13.74 -18.59
CA GLY A 25 -14.34 15.13 -18.19
C GLY A 25 -14.74 15.49 -16.74
N LYS A 26 -15.14 14.50 -15.94
CA LYS A 26 -15.62 14.67 -14.55
C LYS A 26 -14.46 14.69 -13.54
N ARG A 27 -13.61 15.72 -13.60
CA ARG A 27 -12.40 15.84 -12.76
C ARG A 27 -12.69 15.84 -11.27
N ASP A 28 -13.78 16.45 -10.83
CA ASP A 28 -14.12 16.51 -9.40
C ASP A 28 -14.49 15.13 -8.84
N MET A 29 -15.16 14.30 -9.65
CA MET A 29 -15.44 12.92 -9.26
C MET A 29 -14.14 12.10 -9.14
N ALA A 30 -13.17 12.30 -10.03
CA ALA A 30 -11.87 11.66 -9.94
C ALA A 30 -11.11 12.04 -8.64
N LYS A 31 -11.18 13.31 -8.18
CA LYS A 31 -10.65 13.73 -6.88
C LYS A 31 -11.29 12.98 -5.71
N HIS A 32 -12.63 12.88 -5.73
CA HIS A 32 -13.36 12.17 -4.68
C HIS A 32 -12.99 10.68 -4.61
N ILE A 33 -12.85 10.02 -5.77
CA ILE A 33 -12.44 8.62 -5.84
C ILE A 33 -11.01 8.44 -5.31
N SER A 34 -10.08 9.32 -5.70
CA SER A 34 -8.70 9.28 -5.21
C SER A 34 -8.63 9.49 -3.69
N ALA A 35 -9.32 10.48 -3.16
CA ALA A 35 -9.38 10.73 -1.72
C ALA A 35 -10.03 9.55 -0.96
N PHE A 36 -11.06 8.93 -1.52
CA PHE A 36 -11.68 7.72 -0.96
C PHE A 36 -10.67 6.57 -0.89
N CYS A 37 -9.98 6.27 -1.99
CA CYS A 37 -8.98 5.20 -2.02
C CYS A 37 -7.84 5.45 -1.01
N PHE A 38 -7.39 6.70 -0.87
CA PHE A 38 -6.34 7.08 0.08
C PHE A 38 -6.78 6.84 1.52
N TRP A 39 -7.85 7.49 1.95
CA TRP A 39 -8.28 7.46 3.34
C TRP A 39 -8.81 6.08 3.77
N THR A 40 -9.56 5.41 2.90
CA THR A 40 -10.06 4.07 3.20
C THR A 40 -8.92 3.06 3.23
N GLY A 41 -8.00 3.11 2.26
CA GLY A 41 -6.82 2.23 2.23
C GLY A 41 -5.90 2.46 3.43
N ALA A 42 -5.64 3.73 3.80
CA ALA A 42 -4.85 4.07 4.98
C ALA A 42 -5.52 3.61 6.28
N SER A 43 -6.84 3.82 6.41
CA SER A 43 -7.59 3.37 7.60
C SER A 43 -7.57 1.86 7.77
N ILE A 44 -7.79 1.10 6.70
CA ILE A 44 -7.67 -0.36 6.71
C ILE A 44 -6.24 -0.77 7.08
N GLY A 45 -5.24 -0.08 6.53
CA GLY A 45 -3.84 -0.31 6.86
C GLY A 45 -3.53 -0.09 8.33
N VAL A 46 -4.03 0.99 8.93
CA VAL A 46 -3.86 1.29 10.36
C VAL A 46 -4.56 0.25 11.24
N ILE A 47 -5.78 -0.14 10.89
CA ILE A 47 -6.50 -1.21 11.62
C ILE A 47 -5.73 -2.51 11.55
N ALA A 48 -5.26 -2.89 10.36
CA ALA A 48 -4.45 -4.09 10.16
C ALA A 48 -3.12 -4.03 10.92
N MET A 49 -2.46 -2.87 10.95
CA MET A 49 -1.26 -2.63 11.75
C MET A 49 -1.52 -2.92 13.25
N ILE A 50 -2.59 -2.34 13.81
CA ILE A 50 -2.95 -2.53 15.22
C ILE A 50 -3.23 -4.01 15.51
N ILE A 51 -4.04 -4.66 14.68
CA ILE A 51 -4.37 -6.08 14.83
C ILE A 51 -3.11 -6.93 14.76
N MET A 52 -2.27 -6.74 13.75
CA MET A 52 -1.06 -7.54 13.56
C MET A 52 -0.01 -7.32 14.66
N THR A 53 0.07 -6.11 15.21
CA THR A 53 0.98 -5.82 16.32
C THR A 53 0.50 -6.49 17.61
N ILE A 54 -0.80 -6.39 17.92
CA ILE A 54 -1.39 -7.01 19.14
C ILE A 54 -1.33 -8.54 19.05
N PHE A 55 -1.67 -9.09 17.89
CA PHE A 55 -1.75 -10.54 17.68
C PHE A 55 -0.49 -11.14 17.02
N SER A 56 0.65 -10.47 17.09
CA SER A 56 1.89 -10.93 16.45
C SER A 56 2.29 -12.35 16.89
N VAL A 57 2.26 -12.64 18.19
CA VAL A 57 2.62 -13.97 18.73
C VAL A 57 1.61 -15.06 18.31
N PRO A 58 0.29 -14.91 18.49
CA PRO A 58 -0.70 -15.87 18.00
C PRO A 58 -0.59 -16.13 16.50
N VAL A 59 -0.40 -15.08 15.70
CA VAL A 59 -0.27 -15.21 14.24
C VAL A 59 1.00 -15.98 13.87
N CYS A 60 2.14 -15.70 14.50
CA CYS A 60 3.37 -16.47 14.28
C CYS A 60 3.22 -17.95 14.63
N ARG A 61 2.52 -18.29 15.71
CA ARG A 61 2.21 -19.68 16.07
C ARG A 61 1.33 -20.38 15.04
N LEU A 62 0.31 -19.70 14.53
CA LEU A 62 -0.57 -20.24 13.47
C LEU A 62 0.19 -20.53 12.17
N ILE A 63 1.22 -19.75 11.86
CA ILE A 63 2.06 -19.93 10.66
C ILE A 63 3.13 -21.03 10.88
N GLY A 64 3.25 -21.58 12.11
CA GLY A 64 4.14 -22.69 12.40
C GLY A 64 5.49 -22.27 13.00
N ALA A 65 5.60 -21.07 13.56
CA ALA A 65 6.82 -20.68 14.28
C ALA A 65 7.02 -21.54 15.55
N SER A 66 8.22 -22.14 15.66
CA SER A 66 8.62 -22.92 16.84
C SER A 66 8.92 -22.00 18.04
N ASP A 67 8.93 -22.56 19.25
CA ASP A 67 9.26 -21.80 20.46
C ASP A 67 10.66 -21.17 20.42
N ALA A 68 11.58 -21.76 19.65
CA ALA A 68 12.93 -21.21 19.44
C ALA A 68 12.95 -20.00 18.49
N THR A 69 11.99 -19.88 17.56
CA THR A 69 11.98 -18.85 16.52
C THR A 69 10.91 -17.78 16.74
N ILE A 70 9.95 -18.01 17.64
CA ILE A 70 8.79 -17.14 17.84
C ILE A 70 9.19 -15.73 18.26
N GLY A 71 10.27 -15.56 19.03
CA GLY A 71 10.78 -14.25 19.44
C GLY A 71 11.20 -13.40 18.25
N TYR A 72 11.99 -13.97 17.35
CA TYR A 72 12.45 -13.28 16.13
C TYR A 72 11.31 -13.04 15.13
N ALA A 73 10.42 -14.04 14.98
CA ALA A 73 9.29 -13.94 14.06
C ALA A 73 8.27 -12.88 14.51
N SER A 74 7.95 -12.80 15.79
CA SER A 74 7.03 -11.80 16.33
C SER A 74 7.62 -10.39 16.27
N GLN A 75 8.92 -10.24 16.54
CA GLN A 75 9.62 -8.96 16.39
C GLN A 75 9.59 -8.49 14.92
N TYR A 76 9.92 -9.37 13.98
CA TYR A 76 9.83 -9.08 12.55
C TYR A 76 8.43 -8.66 12.14
N LEU A 77 7.42 -9.46 12.52
CA LEU A 77 6.03 -9.19 12.17
C LEU A 77 5.54 -7.86 12.74
N SER A 78 5.90 -7.53 13.97
CA SER A 78 5.53 -6.26 14.61
C SER A 78 6.14 -5.05 13.89
N ILE A 79 7.40 -5.15 13.45
CA ILE A 79 8.06 -4.08 12.69
C ILE A 79 7.41 -3.93 11.31
N VAL A 80 7.21 -5.04 10.59
CA VAL A 80 6.57 -5.02 9.27
C VAL A 80 5.13 -4.52 9.36
N ALA A 81 4.42 -4.81 10.47
CA ALA A 81 3.06 -4.35 10.69
C ALA A 81 2.96 -2.82 10.66
N ILE A 82 3.96 -2.10 11.18
CA ILE A 82 4.02 -0.63 11.11
C ILE A 82 4.07 -0.15 9.65
N GLY A 83 4.65 -0.94 8.76
CA GLY A 83 4.73 -0.65 7.33
C GLY A 83 3.44 -0.90 6.53
N ILE A 84 2.44 -1.63 7.09
CA ILE A 84 1.23 -2.03 6.37
C ILE A 84 0.46 -0.85 5.76
N PRO A 85 0.18 0.26 6.48
CA PRO A 85 -0.52 1.41 5.91
C PRO A 85 0.22 1.99 4.70
N PHE A 86 1.53 2.13 4.80
CA PHE A 86 2.38 2.67 3.73
C PHE A 86 2.43 1.72 2.54
N LEU A 87 2.51 0.42 2.78
CA LEU A 87 2.48 -0.61 1.75
C LEU A 87 1.16 -0.59 0.96
N ILE A 88 0.01 -0.49 1.65
CA ILE A 88 -1.29 -0.42 0.99
C ILE A 88 -1.39 0.85 0.16
N VAL A 89 -1.01 2.01 0.71
CA VAL A 89 -1.07 3.29 0.02
C VAL A 89 -0.10 3.32 -1.16
N SER A 90 1.15 2.89 -1.00
CA SER A 90 2.14 2.90 -2.09
C SER A 90 1.70 2.00 -3.27
N ASN A 91 1.21 0.79 -2.99
CA ASN A 91 0.68 -0.10 -4.03
C ASN A 91 -0.55 0.48 -4.73
N SER A 92 -1.49 1.05 -3.98
CA SER A 92 -2.68 1.68 -4.55
C SER A 92 -2.32 2.84 -5.46
N PHE A 93 -1.47 3.76 -4.97
CA PHE A 93 -1.17 4.99 -5.69
C PHE A 93 -0.17 4.81 -6.82
N SER A 94 0.66 3.77 -6.82
CA SER A 94 1.44 3.40 -8.01
C SER A 94 0.54 3.11 -9.22
N ASN A 95 -0.64 2.53 -9.01
CA ASN A 95 -1.62 2.28 -10.06
C ASN A 95 -2.46 3.54 -10.36
N ILE A 96 -2.96 4.22 -9.35
CA ILE A 96 -3.84 5.39 -9.48
C ILE A 96 -3.14 6.54 -10.22
N ILE A 97 -1.86 6.82 -9.93
CA ILE A 97 -1.09 7.87 -10.61
C ILE A 97 -0.92 7.56 -12.12
N ARG A 98 -0.85 6.29 -12.49
CA ARG A 98 -0.85 5.89 -13.91
C ARG A 98 -2.14 6.27 -14.63
N SER A 99 -3.29 6.29 -13.95
CA SER A 99 -4.57 6.68 -14.54
C SER A 99 -4.64 8.16 -14.95
N GLU A 100 -3.79 9.01 -14.36
CA GLU A 100 -3.61 10.41 -14.79
C GLU A 100 -2.69 10.57 -16.02
N GLY A 101 -2.11 9.49 -16.52
CA GLY A 101 -1.06 9.54 -17.56
C GLY A 101 0.36 9.74 -17.01
N HIS A 102 0.55 9.83 -15.71
CA HIS A 102 1.86 10.04 -15.07
C HIS A 102 2.58 8.71 -14.75
N ALA A 103 2.67 7.81 -15.74
CA ALA A 103 3.32 6.50 -15.58
C ALA A 103 4.77 6.60 -15.10
N THR A 104 5.52 7.58 -15.59
CA THR A 104 6.91 7.83 -15.16
C THR A 104 6.99 8.14 -13.65
N VAL A 105 6.07 8.94 -13.13
CA VAL A 105 6.02 9.26 -11.68
C VAL A 105 5.72 8.01 -10.86
N ALA A 106 4.77 7.19 -11.30
CA ALA A 106 4.44 5.93 -10.64
C ALA A 106 5.66 4.99 -10.58
N MET A 107 6.38 4.84 -11.70
CA MET A 107 7.62 4.04 -11.77
C MET A 107 8.73 4.63 -10.90
N THR A 108 8.93 5.94 -10.91
CA THR A 108 9.96 6.60 -10.09
C THR A 108 9.73 6.35 -8.60
N GLY A 109 8.49 6.45 -8.14
CA GLY A 109 8.16 6.15 -6.73
C GLY A 109 8.45 4.70 -6.34
N MET A 110 8.17 3.75 -7.23
CA MET A 110 8.52 2.34 -7.01
C MET A 110 10.05 2.13 -6.97
N ILE A 111 10.78 2.77 -7.90
CA ILE A 111 12.25 2.68 -7.96
C ILE A 111 12.86 3.27 -6.69
N ILE A 112 12.41 4.44 -6.23
CA ILE A 112 12.87 5.06 -4.99
C ILE A 112 12.72 4.10 -3.81
N GLY A 113 11.53 3.53 -3.63
CA GLY A 113 11.28 2.59 -2.53
C GLY A 113 12.16 1.34 -2.58
N ASN A 114 12.31 0.75 -3.77
CA ASN A 114 13.15 -0.43 -3.95
C ASN A 114 14.64 -0.12 -3.77
N MET A 115 15.13 1.01 -4.29
CA MET A 115 16.53 1.40 -4.12
C MET A 115 16.87 1.66 -2.66
N ILE A 116 15.97 2.33 -1.92
CA ILE A 116 16.15 2.55 -0.48
C ILE A 116 16.19 1.21 0.26
N ASN A 117 15.29 0.29 -0.06
CA ASN A 117 15.30 -1.05 0.54
C ASN A 117 16.63 -1.75 0.26
N ILE A 118 17.06 -1.85 -1.01
CA ILE A 118 18.32 -2.51 -1.42
C ILE A 118 19.54 -1.90 -0.72
N VAL A 119 19.58 -0.57 -0.54
CA VAL A 119 20.72 0.10 0.12
C VAL A 119 20.67 -0.10 1.64
N LEU A 120 19.48 -0.03 2.23
CA LEU A 120 19.34 -0.14 3.68
C LEU A 120 19.44 -1.59 4.18
N ASP A 121 19.07 -2.58 3.40
CA ASP A 121 19.16 -3.99 3.80
C ASP A 121 20.58 -4.36 4.29
N PRO A 122 21.66 -4.22 3.51
CA PRO A 122 22.99 -4.56 3.99
C PRO A 122 23.46 -3.66 5.13
N VAL A 123 23.09 -2.37 5.15
CA VAL A 123 23.44 -1.45 6.23
C VAL A 123 22.80 -1.88 7.55
N MET A 124 21.52 -2.23 7.53
CA MET A 124 20.78 -2.62 8.72
C MET A 124 21.15 -4.04 9.19
N ILE A 125 21.34 -4.98 8.25
CA ILE A 125 21.63 -6.39 8.58
C ILE A 125 23.07 -6.54 9.04
N ILE A 126 24.05 -5.99 8.29
CA ILE A 126 25.47 -6.20 8.51
C ILE A 126 26.06 -5.07 9.38
N GLY A 127 25.75 -3.80 9.05
CA GLY A 127 26.31 -2.63 9.73
C GLY A 127 25.82 -2.53 11.17
N PHE A 128 24.50 -2.50 11.37
CA PHE A 128 23.89 -2.41 12.71
C PHE A 128 23.70 -3.77 13.38
N LYS A 129 23.93 -4.89 12.68
CA LYS A 129 23.75 -6.27 13.18
C LYS A 129 22.31 -6.54 13.68
N TRP A 130 21.32 -5.87 13.09
CA TRP A 130 19.91 -6.06 13.44
C TRP A 130 19.27 -7.28 12.75
N TYR A 131 20.07 -8.00 11.97
CA TYR A 131 19.66 -9.24 11.30
C TYR A 131 18.24 -9.15 10.71
N VAL A 132 17.33 -9.98 11.21
CA VAL A 132 15.94 -10.07 10.70
C VAL A 132 15.15 -8.78 10.93
N ALA A 133 15.35 -8.08 12.06
CA ALA A 133 14.70 -6.81 12.33
C ALA A 133 15.18 -5.71 11.36
N GLY A 134 16.47 -5.76 10.95
CA GLY A 134 17.03 -4.83 9.98
C GLY A 134 16.36 -4.89 8.62
N ALA A 135 16.13 -6.10 8.08
CA ALA A 135 15.40 -6.29 6.84
C ALA A 135 13.96 -5.76 6.92
N ALA A 136 13.27 -5.99 8.05
CA ALA A 136 11.95 -5.45 8.28
C ALA A 136 11.92 -3.92 8.24
N VAL A 137 12.86 -3.27 8.94
CA VAL A 137 12.97 -1.80 8.97
C VAL A 137 13.28 -1.24 7.58
N ALA A 138 14.19 -1.84 6.83
CA ALA A 138 14.53 -1.40 5.48
C ALA A 138 13.31 -1.47 4.54
N THR A 139 12.53 -2.56 4.63
CA THR A 139 11.29 -2.72 3.86
C THR A 139 10.24 -1.65 4.21
N VAL A 140 10.05 -1.38 5.51
CA VAL A 140 9.11 -0.34 5.98
C VAL A 140 9.55 1.04 5.49
N LEU A 141 10.83 1.36 5.62
CA LEU A 141 11.38 2.64 5.14
C LEU A 141 11.20 2.79 3.62
N GLY A 142 11.48 1.76 2.82
CA GLY A 142 11.23 1.78 1.39
C GLY A 142 9.78 2.14 1.03
N ASN A 143 8.80 1.53 1.72
CA ASN A 143 7.38 1.85 1.52
C ASN A 143 7.02 3.27 1.99
N ILE A 144 7.60 3.74 3.09
CA ILE A 144 7.40 5.12 3.58
C ILE A 144 7.89 6.13 2.54
N PHE A 145 9.10 5.96 2.03
CA PHE A 145 9.66 6.89 1.04
C PHE A 145 8.87 6.89 -0.27
N SER A 146 8.43 5.72 -0.76
CA SER A 146 7.52 5.64 -1.91
C SER A 146 6.22 6.40 -1.66
N THR A 147 5.61 6.18 -0.49
CA THR A 147 4.35 6.83 -0.11
C THR A 147 4.52 8.35 0.00
N VAL A 148 5.57 8.82 0.65
CA VAL A 148 5.88 10.26 0.76
C VAL A 148 6.08 10.88 -0.62
N PHE A 149 6.80 10.22 -1.52
CA PHE A 149 7.00 10.69 -2.89
C PHE A 149 5.64 10.83 -3.63
N TYR A 150 4.74 9.85 -3.51
CA TYR A 150 3.42 9.93 -4.12
C TYR A 150 2.56 11.03 -3.50
N ILE A 151 2.61 11.23 -2.18
CA ILE A 151 1.89 12.32 -1.50
C ILE A 151 2.39 13.68 -1.99
N ILE A 152 3.69 13.88 -2.13
CA ILE A 152 4.28 15.12 -2.65
C ILE A 152 3.78 15.37 -4.08
N HIS A 153 3.74 14.34 -4.94
CA HIS A 153 3.21 14.49 -6.29
C HIS A 153 1.72 14.87 -6.30
N LEU A 154 0.90 14.18 -5.51
CA LEU A 154 -0.55 14.41 -5.43
C LEU A 154 -0.94 15.75 -4.81
N THR A 155 -0.08 16.31 -3.96
CA THR A 155 -0.28 17.67 -3.40
C THR A 155 0.25 18.77 -4.32
N SER A 156 1.01 18.42 -5.34
CA SER A 156 1.52 19.37 -6.32
C SER A 156 0.43 19.82 -7.29
N LYS A 157 0.62 21.01 -7.91
CA LYS A 157 -0.29 21.53 -8.92
C LYS A 157 -0.31 20.72 -10.24
N ARG A 158 0.54 19.69 -10.35
CA ARG A 158 0.67 18.85 -11.55
C ARG A 158 -0.32 17.69 -11.56
N SER A 159 -0.89 17.32 -10.40
CA SER A 159 -1.89 16.26 -10.29
C SER A 159 -3.30 16.84 -10.27
N ILE A 160 -4.21 16.16 -10.96
CA ILE A 160 -5.66 16.44 -10.94
C ILE A 160 -6.30 15.77 -9.72
N LEU A 161 -5.68 14.69 -9.23
CA LEU A 161 -6.18 13.91 -8.10
C LEU A 161 -5.99 14.66 -6.77
N SER A 162 -6.71 14.23 -5.76
CA SER A 162 -6.67 14.82 -4.42
C SER A 162 -6.60 13.76 -3.34
N ILE A 163 -5.86 14.07 -2.28
CA ILE A 163 -5.84 13.29 -1.03
C ILE A 163 -6.37 14.10 0.15
N LYS A 164 -6.95 15.29 -0.12
CA LYS A 164 -7.46 16.17 0.93
C LYS A 164 -8.66 15.52 1.63
N PRO A 165 -8.75 15.61 2.97
CA PRO A 165 -9.90 15.07 3.71
C PRO A 165 -11.23 15.67 3.28
N LYS A 166 -11.22 16.94 2.79
CA LYS A 166 -12.42 17.64 2.28
C LYS A 166 -13.02 16.99 1.03
N ASP A 167 -12.18 16.32 0.24
CA ASP A 167 -12.58 15.64 -0.99
C ASP A 167 -12.99 14.18 -0.74
N TYR A 168 -12.86 13.70 0.51
CA TYR A 168 -13.31 12.36 0.87
C TYR A 168 -14.82 12.22 0.71
N SER A 169 -15.24 11.21 -0.03
CA SER A 169 -16.66 10.91 -0.24
C SER A 169 -16.88 9.39 -0.32
N ALA A 170 -17.58 8.87 0.68
CA ALA A 170 -18.01 7.47 0.74
C ALA A 170 -19.38 7.26 0.08
N LYS A 171 -19.70 8.01 -1.00
CA LYS A 171 -20.95 7.80 -1.74
C LYS A 171 -21.01 6.37 -2.28
N LYS A 172 -22.19 5.76 -2.20
CA LYS A 172 -22.45 4.38 -2.63
C LYS A 172 -21.91 4.07 -4.04
N ILE A 173 -22.01 5.04 -4.95
CA ILE A 173 -21.52 4.89 -6.33
C ILE A 173 -19.98 4.77 -6.38
N ILE A 174 -19.25 5.48 -5.54
CA ILE A 174 -17.77 5.41 -5.46
C ILE A 174 -17.37 4.08 -4.82
N THR A 175 -17.94 3.77 -3.66
CA THR A 175 -17.61 2.57 -2.90
C THR A 175 -17.90 1.30 -3.73
N LEU A 176 -19.13 1.18 -4.27
CA LEU A 176 -19.49 0.02 -5.08
C LEU A 176 -18.67 -0.05 -6.38
N GLY A 177 -18.41 1.09 -7.01
CA GLY A 177 -17.62 1.12 -8.23
C GLY A 177 -16.19 0.64 -8.02
N VAL A 178 -15.50 1.12 -6.98
CA VAL A 178 -14.13 0.69 -6.64
C VAL A 178 -14.11 -0.78 -6.22
N LEU A 179 -15.04 -1.22 -5.37
CA LEU A 179 -15.08 -2.59 -4.85
C LEU A 179 -15.45 -3.61 -5.93
N SER A 180 -16.43 -3.31 -6.80
CA SER A 180 -16.87 -4.24 -7.85
C SER A 180 -15.77 -4.60 -8.85
N ILE A 181 -14.82 -3.70 -9.08
CA ILE A 181 -13.67 -3.93 -9.96
C ILE A 181 -12.47 -4.43 -9.16
N GLY A 182 -12.24 -3.86 -7.99
CA GLY A 182 -11.09 -4.16 -7.16
C GLY A 182 -11.12 -5.55 -6.53
N ILE A 183 -12.29 -6.05 -6.10
CA ILE A 183 -12.41 -7.38 -5.47
C ILE A 183 -12.01 -8.51 -6.42
N PRO A 184 -12.57 -8.62 -7.65
CA PRO A 184 -12.14 -9.66 -8.58
C PRO A 184 -10.65 -9.58 -8.93
N ALA A 185 -10.11 -8.36 -9.08
CA ALA A 185 -8.69 -8.16 -9.37
C ALA A 185 -7.78 -8.61 -8.21
N SER A 186 -8.15 -8.30 -6.97
CA SER A 186 -7.40 -8.73 -5.79
C SER A 186 -7.47 -10.25 -5.58
N LEU A 187 -8.64 -10.85 -5.79
CA LEU A 187 -8.80 -12.31 -5.72
C LEU A 187 -7.94 -13.02 -6.76
N ASN A 188 -7.91 -12.54 -7.99
CA ASN A 188 -7.06 -13.09 -9.04
C ASN A 188 -5.58 -13.03 -8.65
N SER A 189 -5.13 -11.92 -8.07
CA SER A 189 -3.76 -11.77 -7.57
C SER A 189 -3.44 -12.76 -6.45
N ILE A 190 -4.36 -12.99 -5.52
CA ILE A 190 -4.21 -13.98 -4.44
C ILE A 190 -4.12 -15.39 -5.03
N LEU A 191 -5.02 -15.74 -5.95
CA LEU A 191 -5.03 -17.06 -6.60
C LEU A 191 -3.73 -17.31 -7.36
N MET A 192 -3.22 -16.32 -8.11
CA MET A 192 -1.93 -16.43 -8.79
C MET A 192 -0.75 -16.64 -7.81
N SER A 193 -0.81 -16.03 -6.63
CA SER A 193 0.22 -16.21 -5.60
C SER A 193 0.21 -17.61 -4.96
N PHE A 194 -0.91 -18.32 -5.01
CA PHE A 194 -1.00 -19.70 -4.52
C PHE A 194 -0.68 -20.72 -5.61
N SER A 195 -0.69 -20.32 -6.89
CA SER A 195 -0.41 -21.19 -8.04
C SER A 195 1.08 -21.30 -8.37
N ASN A 196 1.93 -20.45 -7.79
CA ASN A 196 3.39 -20.47 -7.93
C ASN A 196 4.06 -21.00 -6.67
#